data_5ed51cf5df89a0c319eb7c9159beddc6
#
_entry.id   5ed51cf5df89a0c319eb7c9159beddc6
#
_cell.length_a   1.000
_cell.length_b   1.000
_cell.length_c   1.000
_cell.angle_alpha   90.00
_cell.angle_beta   90.00
_cell.angle_gamma   90.00
#
_symmetry.space_group_name_H-M   'P 1'
#
loop_
_entity.id
_entity.type
_entity.pdbx_description
1 polymer ?
#
loop_
_entity_poly.entity_id
_entity_poly.type
_entity_poly.pdbx_seq_one_letter_code
_entity_poly.pdbx_strand_id
1 'polypeptide(L)'
;MAKAFSLHVKDNSSFLVKQVEQRVILHYVRLQTNSNKFYIMEFQLGVGDYPYRIYSEYGRMGRPPRKHERYFLTRSEARNEFDKILSSKRKKGYELILIEEEWDECTLLPLGPTLQNKIIQPILQSPSFSIHTPLGKLSEIQLHKGIQILTEIEEKLLNGTPDVIDLTNQFYSVIPVVFENLIDRRYLLDTWEKVQTKKDWLLEMIT
;
A
#
# COMPACT_ATOMS: atom_id res chain seq x y z
N MET A 1 -11.02 -18.92 -30.45
CA MET A 1 -10.60 -18.23 -29.20
C MET A 1 -9.21 -17.65 -29.45
N ALA A 2 -9.12 -16.35 -29.70
CA ALA A 2 -7.86 -15.68 -29.96
C ALA A 2 -7.15 -15.44 -28.61
N LYS A 3 -5.96 -16.00 -28.41
CA LYS A 3 -5.08 -15.65 -27.31
C LYS A 3 -4.66 -14.19 -27.52
N ALA A 4 -5.09 -13.31 -26.61
CA ALA A 4 -4.57 -11.95 -26.55
C ALA A 4 -3.05 -12.03 -26.28
N PHE A 5 -2.25 -11.76 -27.30
CA PHE A 5 -0.82 -11.55 -27.18
C PHE A 5 -0.61 -10.22 -26.45
N SER A 6 -0.33 -10.26 -25.16
CA SER A 6 0.25 -9.13 -24.46
C SER A 6 1.66 -8.94 -25.00
N LEU A 7 1.81 -8.03 -25.96
CA LEU A 7 3.13 -7.57 -26.44
C LEU A 7 3.80 -6.80 -25.30
N HIS A 8 4.70 -7.46 -24.58
CA HIS A 8 5.63 -6.81 -23.68
C HIS A 8 6.70 -6.12 -24.54
N VAL A 9 6.43 -4.89 -24.94
CA VAL A 9 7.44 -4.05 -25.58
C VAL A 9 8.46 -3.68 -24.52
N LYS A 10 9.68 -4.18 -24.65
CA LYS A 10 10.73 -4.11 -23.63
C LYS A 10 11.46 -2.78 -23.56
N ASP A 11 11.25 -1.86 -24.48
CA ASP A 11 11.94 -0.56 -24.46
C ASP A 11 11.16 0.45 -25.31
N ASN A 12 10.42 1.34 -24.65
CA ASN A 12 9.89 2.53 -25.29
C ASN A 12 10.58 3.76 -24.69
N SER A 13 11.84 3.97 -25.06
CA SER A 13 12.68 5.08 -24.59
C SER A 13 12.09 6.47 -24.90
N SER A 14 10.97 6.53 -25.63
CA SER A 14 10.25 7.74 -26.01
C SER A 14 8.95 7.99 -25.24
N PHE A 15 8.57 7.14 -24.26
CA PHE A 15 7.34 7.34 -23.51
C PHE A 15 7.45 8.53 -22.56
N LEU A 16 6.75 9.61 -22.88
CA LEU A 16 6.62 10.79 -22.03
C LEU A 16 5.30 10.72 -21.25
N VAL A 17 5.38 10.69 -19.93
CA VAL A 17 4.20 10.72 -19.06
C VAL A 17 3.51 12.07 -19.19
N LYS A 18 2.22 12.07 -19.55
CA LYS A 18 1.35 13.24 -19.52
C LYS A 18 0.57 13.32 -18.21
N GLN A 19 0.13 12.17 -17.72
CA GLN A 19 -0.73 12.09 -16.55
C GLN A 19 -0.55 10.73 -15.86
N VAL A 20 -0.56 10.74 -14.53
CA VAL A 20 -0.77 9.55 -13.71
C VAL A 20 -2.25 9.49 -13.38
N GLU A 21 -2.99 8.55 -13.99
CA GLU A 21 -4.44 8.42 -13.78
C GLU A 21 -4.77 7.74 -12.44
N GLN A 22 -3.89 6.84 -12.01
CA GLN A 22 -4.05 6.14 -10.73
C GLN A 22 -2.69 5.69 -10.22
N ARG A 23 -2.48 5.83 -8.92
CA ARG A 23 -1.36 5.24 -8.19
C ARG A 23 -1.88 4.41 -7.04
N VAL A 24 -1.25 3.27 -6.79
CA VAL A 24 -1.51 2.44 -5.62
C VAL A 24 -0.20 2.05 -4.98
N ILE A 25 -0.18 2.04 -3.66
CA ILE A 25 0.95 1.60 -2.85
C ILE A 25 0.48 0.43 -2.01
N LEU A 26 1.19 -0.67 -2.11
CA LEU A 26 0.87 -1.92 -1.44
C LEU A 26 2.06 -2.35 -0.59
N HIS A 27 1.79 -2.81 0.61
CA HIS A 27 2.81 -3.28 1.53
C HIS A 27 2.45 -4.67 2.08
N TYR A 28 3.47 -5.46 2.39
CA TYR A 28 3.32 -6.82 2.87
C TYR A 28 4.41 -7.16 3.87
N VAL A 29 4.02 -7.54 5.07
CA VAL A 29 4.92 -8.05 6.10
C VAL A 29 4.50 -9.45 6.53
N ARG A 30 5.49 -10.32 6.70
CA ARG A 30 5.34 -11.62 7.33
C ARG A 30 6.58 -11.95 8.14
N LEU A 31 6.45 -11.93 9.47
CA LEU A 31 7.55 -12.13 10.38
C LEU A 31 8.16 -13.54 10.22
N GLN A 32 7.29 -14.56 10.09
CA GLN A 32 7.70 -15.98 10.00
C GLN A 32 8.63 -16.27 8.81
N THR A 33 8.51 -15.47 7.73
CA THR A 33 9.32 -15.64 6.51
C THR A 33 10.28 -14.49 6.28
N ASN A 34 10.49 -13.65 7.29
CA ASN A 34 11.34 -12.45 7.19
C ASN A 34 10.98 -11.60 5.94
N SER A 35 9.70 -11.44 5.67
CA SER A 35 9.21 -10.68 4.52
C SER A 35 8.80 -9.28 4.94
N ASN A 36 9.34 -8.26 4.24
CA ASN A 36 8.95 -6.86 4.31
C ASN A 36 9.06 -6.29 2.89
N LYS A 37 7.96 -6.24 2.17
CA LYS A 37 7.93 -5.98 0.72
C LYS A 37 6.94 -4.90 0.38
N PHE A 38 7.32 -4.03 -0.54
CA PHE A 38 6.42 -3.04 -1.11
C PHE A 38 6.19 -3.28 -2.61
N TYR A 39 5.09 -2.73 -3.10
CA TYR A 39 4.74 -2.71 -4.52
C TYR A 39 3.99 -1.42 -4.82
N ILE A 40 4.60 -0.52 -5.57
CA ILE A 40 4.00 0.71 -6.06
C ILE A 40 3.61 0.46 -7.51
N MET A 41 2.42 0.88 -7.90
CA MET A 41 1.94 0.73 -9.28
C MET A 41 1.20 1.97 -9.72
N GLU A 42 1.52 2.45 -10.92
CA GLU A 42 0.90 3.60 -11.54
C GLU A 42 0.28 3.21 -12.87
N PHE A 43 -0.93 3.73 -13.11
CA PHE A 43 -1.57 3.72 -14.41
C PHE A 43 -1.35 5.09 -15.04
N GLN A 44 -0.59 5.12 -16.13
CA GLN A 44 -0.09 6.34 -16.74
C GLN A 44 -0.63 6.49 -18.15
N LEU A 45 -1.00 7.72 -18.52
CA LEU A 45 -1.24 8.18 -19.86
C LEU A 45 0.01 8.93 -20.37
N GLY A 46 0.44 8.66 -21.56
CA GLY A 46 1.61 9.30 -22.15
C GLY A 46 1.51 9.54 -23.66
N VAL A 47 2.64 9.89 -24.25
CA VAL A 47 2.80 10.08 -25.71
C VAL A 47 3.59 8.91 -26.25
N GLY A 48 3.22 8.43 -27.46
CA GLY A 48 3.88 7.34 -28.17
C GLY A 48 2.87 6.40 -28.79
N ASP A 49 3.36 5.38 -29.48
CA ASP A 49 2.54 4.38 -30.18
C ASP A 49 1.67 3.56 -29.20
N TYR A 50 2.12 3.43 -27.96
CA TYR A 50 1.43 2.77 -26.85
C TYR A 50 1.14 3.80 -25.76
N PRO A 51 0.03 4.55 -25.84
CA PRO A 51 -0.21 5.72 -24.97
C PRO A 51 -0.53 5.38 -23.52
N TYR A 52 -0.75 4.11 -23.17
CA TYR A 52 -1.04 3.68 -21.81
C TYR A 52 0.10 2.83 -21.27
N ARG A 53 0.58 3.18 -20.06
CA ARG A 53 1.62 2.43 -19.35
C ARG A 53 1.18 2.05 -17.94
N ILE A 54 1.46 0.81 -17.57
CA ILE A 54 1.51 0.41 -16.16
C ILE A 54 2.98 0.43 -15.75
N TYR A 55 3.34 1.36 -14.89
CA TYR A 55 4.65 1.44 -14.27
C TYR A 55 4.58 0.82 -12.88
N SER A 56 5.58 0.04 -12.50
CA SER A 56 5.64 -0.60 -11.19
C SER A 56 7.03 -0.55 -10.61
N GLU A 57 7.11 -0.21 -9.31
CA GLU A 57 8.30 -0.37 -8.48
C GLU A 57 8.03 -1.33 -7.34
N TYR A 58 8.92 -2.26 -7.09
CA TYR A 58 8.72 -3.25 -6.05
C TYR A 58 10.02 -3.81 -5.51
N GLY A 59 9.98 -4.28 -4.27
CA GLY A 59 11.16 -4.84 -3.64
C GLY A 59 10.98 -5.12 -2.16
N ARG A 60 12.10 -5.29 -1.48
CA ARG A 60 12.17 -5.32 -0.03
C ARG A 60 12.28 -3.89 0.49
N MET A 61 11.54 -3.58 1.56
CA MET A 61 11.63 -2.28 2.22
C MET A 61 13.09 -1.99 2.65
N GLY A 62 13.55 -0.75 2.40
CA GLY A 62 14.92 -0.33 2.69
C GLY A 62 15.98 -0.85 1.69
N ARG A 63 15.56 -1.44 0.55
CA ARG A 63 16.45 -1.85 -0.54
C ARG A 63 16.06 -1.16 -1.85
N PRO A 64 17.00 -0.96 -2.79
CA PRO A 64 16.67 -0.41 -4.10
C PRO A 64 15.56 -1.20 -4.79
N PRO A 65 14.56 -0.51 -5.37
CA PRO A 65 13.45 -1.16 -6.05
C PRO A 65 13.85 -1.77 -7.38
N ARG A 66 13.10 -2.80 -7.79
CA ARG A 66 13.05 -3.24 -9.18
C ARG A 66 11.94 -2.51 -9.89
N LYS A 67 12.17 -2.13 -11.14
CA LYS A 67 11.20 -1.44 -11.99
C LYS A 67 10.67 -2.40 -13.04
N HIS A 68 9.40 -2.22 -13.39
CA HIS A 68 8.76 -2.98 -14.46
C HIS A 68 7.73 -2.11 -15.16
N GLU A 69 7.73 -2.14 -16.47
CA GLU A 69 6.85 -1.36 -17.32
C GLU A 69 6.09 -2.28 -18.28
N ARG A 70 4.82 -1.94 -18.52
CA ARG A 70 3.97 -2.62 -19.51
C ARG A 70 3.22 -1.56 -20.29
N TYR A 71 3.26 -1.68 -21.62
CA TYR A 71 2.67 -0.72 -22.54
C TYR A 71 1.45 -1.32 -23.24
N PHE A 72 0.45 -0.47 -23.51
CA PHE A 72 -0.83 -0.89 -24.07
C PHE A 72 -1.31 0.12 -25.12
N LEU A 73 -2.00 -0.40 -26.14
CA LEU A 73 -2.64 0.42 -27.18
C LEU A 73 -3.92 1.06 -26.69
N THR A 74 -4.67 0.35 -25.85
CA THR A 74 -5.99 0.81 -25.37
C THR A 74 -6.04 0.98 -23.85
N ARG A 75 -6.82 1.96 -23.41
CA ARG A 75 -7.06 2.21 -21.98
C ARG A 75 -7.71 1.00 -21.30
N SER A 76 -8.60 0.31 -22.02
CA SER A 76 -9.32 -0.85 -21.48
C SER A 76 -8.39 -2.02 -21.18
N GLU A 77 -7.45 -2.33 -22.09
CA GLU A 77 -6.45 -3.38 -21.86
C GLU A 77 -5.53 -3.05 -20.68
N ALA A 78 -5.03 -1.81 -20.61
CA ALA A 78 -4.20 -1.34 -19.51
C ALA A 78 -4.97 -1.42 -18.18
N ARG A 79 -6.23 -0.98 -18.16
CA ARG A 79 -7.08 -1.03 -16.96
C ARG A 79 -7.31 -2.45 -16.47
N ASN A 80 -7.67 -3.35 -17.38
CA ASN A 80 -7.89 -4.76 -17.05
C ASN A 80 -6.64 -5.41 -16.45
N GLU A 81 -5.47 -5.12 -17.01
CA GLU A 81 -4.21 -5.65 -16.49
C GLU A 81 -3.84 -5.02 -15.14
N PHE A 82 -4.08 -3.71 -14.96
CA PHE A 82 -3.90 -3.03 -13.68
C PHE A 82 -4.72 -3.68 -12.57
N ASP A 83 -6.02 -3.85 -12.80
CA ASP A 83 -6.96 -4.45 -11.83
C ASP A 83 -6.60 -5.92 -11.53
N LYS A 84 -6.14 -6.66 -12.54
CA LYS A 84 -5.67 -8.04 -12.38
C LYS A 84 -4.42 -8.13 -11.49
N ILE A 85 -3.44 -7.24 -11.70
CA ILE A 85 -2.23 -7.18 -10.87
C ILE A 85 -2.62 -6.83 -9.43
N LEU A 86 -3.43 -5.78 -9.24
CA LEU A 86 -3.91 -5.34 -7.93
C LEU A 86 -4.61 -6.48 -7.18
N SER A 87 -5.57 -7.13 -7.83
CA SER A 87 -6.29 -8.27 -7.26
C SER A 87 -5.34 -9.43 -6.88
N SER A 88 -4.38 -9.75 -7.76
CA SER A 88 -3.37 -10.79 -7.48
C SER A 88 -2.50 -10.46 -6.27
N LYS A 89 -2.12 -9.19 -6.10
CA LYS A 89 -1.32 -8.76 -4.94
C LYS A 89 -2.14 -8.81 -3.64
N ARG A 90 -3.39 -8.35 -3.67
CA ARG A 90 -4.29 -8.43 -2.51
C ARG A 90 -4.53 -9.89 -2.07
N LYS A 91 -4.75 -10.80 -3.01
CA LYS A 91 -4.86 -12.25 -2.72
C LYS A 91 -3.58 -12.83 -2.08
N LYS A 92 -2.42 -12.23 -2.30
CA LYS A 92 -1.15 -12.61 -1.65
C LYS A 92 -0.95 -11.96 -0.29
N GLY A 93 -1.93 -11.23 0.24
CA GLY A 93 -1.89 -10.58 1.54
C GLY A 93 -1.22 -9.20 1.56
N TYR A 94 -1.04 -8.55 0.41
CA TYR A 94 -0.61 -7.15 0.39
C TYR A 94 -1.76 -6.25 0.83
N GLU A 95 -1.47 -5.35 1.76
CA GLU A 95 -2.37 -4.30 2.23
C GLU A 95 -2.18 -3.03 1.41
N LEU A 96 -3.28 -2.31 1.15
CA LEU A 96 -3.26 -1.00 0.52
C LEU A 96 -2.82 0.04 1.56
N ILE A 97 -1.82 0.84 1.20
CA ILE A 97 -1.35 1.97 2.00
C ILE A 97 -1.95 3.25 1.42
N LEU A 98 -2.68 3.97 2.25
CA LEU A 98 -3.21 5.28 1.94
C LEU A 98 -2.20 6.33 2.41
N ILE A 99 -1.60 7.02 1.46
CA ILE A 99 -0.64 8.10 1.70
C ILE A 99 -1.36 9.42 1.44
N GLU A 100 -1.10 10.41 2.28
CA GLU A 100 -1.42 11.78 1.95
C GLU A 100 -0.40 12.24 0.90
N GLU A 101 -0.79 12.21 -0.35
CA GLU A 101 -0.12 13.02 -1.37
C GLU A 101 -0.82 14.39 -1.37
N GLU A 102 -0.11 15.46 -1.73
CA GLU A 102 -0.75 16.69 -2.18
C GLU A 102 -1.50 16.35 -3.48
N TRP A 103 -2.74 15.91 -3.32
CA TRP A 103 -3.61 15.54 -4.42
C TRP A 103 -4.16 16.82 -5.02
N ASP A 104 -3.81 17.14 -6.25
CA ASP A 104 -4.71 17.91 -7.10
C ASP A 104 -6.05 17.16 -7.15
N GLU A 105 -7.18 17.87 -6.94
CA GLU A 105 -8.55 17.30 -6.90
C GLU A 105 -8.89 16.36 -8.07
N CYS A 106 -8.07 16.35 -9.12
CA CYS A 106 -8.23 15.54 -10.33
C CYS A 106 -7.85 14.05 -10.17
N THR A 107 -7.15 13.66 -9.08
CA THR A 107 -6.58 12.30 -8.94
C THR A 107 -7.42 11.34 -8.10
N LEU A 108 -8.53 11.83 -7.52
CA LEU A 108 -9.47 11.00 -6.74
C LEU A 108 -10.37 10.16 -7.65
N LEU A 109 -9.88 9.04 -8.21
CA LEU A 109 -10.71 8.12 -9.01
C LEU A 109 -10.22 6.67 -8.95
N PRO A 110 -11.15 5.72 -9.12
CA PRO A 110 -12.51 5.58 -8.63
C PRO A 110 -12.61 4.45 -7.60
N LEU A 111 -12.65 4.77 -6.35
CA LEU A 111 -13.32 3.90 -5.39
C LEU A 111 -14.80 3.96 -5.73
N GLY A 112 -15.50 2.82 -5.84
CA GLY A 112 -16.92 2.82 -6.14
C GLY A 112 -17.72 3.74 -5.19
N PRO A 113 -18.91 4.25 -5.59
CA PRO A 113 -19.65 5.29 -4.88
C PRO A 113 -19.87 5.04 -3.38
N THR A 114 -19.97 3.77 -2.99
CA THR A 114 -20.19 3.34 -1.59
C THR A 114 -18.95 3.52 -0.71
N LEU A 115 -17.75 3.38 -1.26
CA LEU A 115 -16.49 3.60 -0.55
C LEU A 115 -16.10 5.07 -0.53
N GLN A 116 -16.39 5.83 -1.60
CA GLN A 116 -16.19 7.27 -1.63
C GLN A 116 -16.97 7.99 -0.51
N ASN A 117 -18.24 7.66 -0.30
CA ASN A 117 -19.07 8.30 0.73
C ASN A 117 -18.69 7.90 2.17
N LYS A 118 -18.09 6.74 2.40
CA LYS A 118 -17.68 6.30 3.75
C LYS A 118 -16.27 6.75 4.14
N ILE A 119 -15.38 6.96 3.17
CA ILE A 119 -13.95 7.19 3.42
C ILE A 119 -13.56 8.66 3.17
N ILE A 120 -14.11 9.30 2.13
CA ILE A 120 -13.65 10.63 1.68
C ILE A 120 -14.31 11.77 2.45
N GLN A 121 -15.58 11.67 2.84
CA GLN A 121 -16.30 12.74 3.54
C GLN A 121 -15.68 13.13 4.90
N PRO A 122 -15.17 12.20 5.73
CA PRO A 122 -14.48 12.56 6.96
C PRO A 122 -13.08 13.17 6.74
N ILE A 123 -12.40 12.85 5.63
CA ILE A 123 -11.02 13.28 5.35
C ILE A 123 -10.94 14.78 5.03
N LEU A 124 -11.94 15.31 4.33
CA LEU A 124 -11.96 16.72 3.89
C LEU A 124 -12.13 17.74 5.03
N GLN A 125 -12.34 17.29 6.28
CA GLN A 125 -12.63 18.15 7.42
C GLN A 125 -11.59 18.11 8.54
N SER A 126 -10.50 17.34 8.40
CA SER A 126 -9.48 17.17 9.46
C SER A 126 -8.22 17.97 9.18
N PRO A 127 -7.57 18.58 10.20
CA PRO A 127 -6.27 19.21 10.05
C PRO A 127 -5.21 18.15 9.74
N SER A 128 -4.34 18.44 8.78
CA SER A 128 -3.33 17.50 8.26
C SER A 128 -2.18 17.28 9.25
N PHE A 129 -2.17 16.15 9.93
CA PHE A 129 -1.00 15.62 10.64
C PHE A 129 -0.35 14.50 9.81
N SER A 130 0.98 14.47 9.77
CA SER A 130 1.69 13.63 8.80
C SER A 130 2.84 12.83 9.38
N ILE A 131 2.78 11.51 9.14
CA ILE A 131 3.91 10.63 9.39
C ILE A 131 4.63 10.32 8.10
N HIS A 132 5.93 10.63 8.05
CA HIS A 132 6.79 10.16 6.99
C HIS A 132 7.23 8.72 7.24
N THR A 133 6.72 7.79 6.46
CA THR A 133 7.20 6.42 6.39
C THR A 133 8.12 6.25 5.18
N PRO A 134 8.83 5.11 5.05
CA PRO A 134 9.60 4.81 3.84
C PRO A 134 8.79 4.82 2.55
N LEU A 135 7.46 4.78 2.63
CA LEU A 135 6.53 4.81 1.49
C LEU A 135 5.84 6.17 1.30
N GLY A 136 6.01 7.10 2.24
CA GLY A 136 5.40 8.42 2.23
C GLY A 136 4.66 8.73 3.53
N LYS A 137 3.92 9.83 3.53
CA LYS A 137 3.13 10.31 4.66
C LYS A 137 1.85 9.49 4.81
N LEU A 138 1.62 8.88 5.98
CA LEU A 138 0.40 8.09 6.23
C LEU A 138 -0.80 9.01 6.40
N SER A 139 -1.93 8.60 5.83
CA SER A 139 -3.21 9.25 6.09
C SER A 139 -3.73 8.93 7.50
N GLU A 140 -4.56 9.79 8.02
CA GLU A 140 -5.23 9.59 9.32
C GLU A 140 -6.02 8.26 9.36
N ILE A 141 -6.68 7.90 8.26
CA ILE A 141 -7.36 6.61 8.12
C ILE A 141 -6.40 5.44 8.34
N GLN A 142 -5.19 5.55 7.78
CA GLN A 142 -4.18 4.51 7.92
C GLN A 142 -3.72 4.35 9.37
N LEU A 143 -3.59 5.47 10.10
CA LEU A 143 -3.25 5.49 11.52
C LEU A 143 -4.34 4.86 12.37
N HIS A 144 -5.61 5.25 12.16
CA HIS A 144 -6.74 4.65 12.87
C HIS A 144 -6.86 3.14 12.64
N LYS A 145 -6.59 2.68 11.40
CA LYS A 145 -6.53 1.24 11.11
C LYS A 145 -5.42 0.55 11.90
N GLY A 146 -4.27 1.19 12.04
CA GLY A 146 -3.17 0.69 12.89
C GLY A 146 -3.59 0.55 14.36
N ILE A 147 -4.23 1.58 14.91
CA ILE A 147 -4.74 1.59 16.29
C ILE A 147 -5.79 0.50 16.51
N GLN A 148 -6.71 0.31 15.56
CA GLN A 148 -7.71 -0.75 15.63
C GLN A 148 -7.07 -2.13 15.75
N ILE A 149 -6.07 -2.43 14.91
CA ILE A 149 -5.35 -3.71 14.97
C ILE A 149 -4.64 -3.90 16.30
N LEU A 150 -4.02 -2.83 16.86
CA LEU A 150 -3.39 -2.90 18.18
C LEU A 150 -4.43 -3.17 19.29
N THR A 151 -5.63 -2.63 19.19
CA THR A 151 -6.71 -2.91 20.12
C THR A 151 -7.16 -4.37 20.06
N GLU A 152 -7.27 -4.94 18.87
CA GLU A 152 -7.58 -6.36 18.68
C GLU A 152 -6.48 -7.27 19.28
N ILE A 153 -5.20 -6.87 19.19
CA ILE A 153 -4.09 -7.58 19.84
C ILE A 153 -4.22 -7.52 21.37
N GLU A 154 -4.54 -6.33 21.94
CA GLU A 154 -4.76 -6.18 23.39
C GLU A 154 -5.86 -7.09 23.89
N GLU A 155 -7.01 -7.14 23.22
CA GLU A 155 -8.13 -8.00 23.57
C GLU A 155 -7.72 -9.47 23.60
N LYS A 156 -6.93 -9.92 22.61
CA LYS A 156 -6.40 -11.29 22.59
C LYS A 156 -5.43 -11.58 23.73
N LEU A 157 -4.55 -10.65 24.06
CA LEU A 157 -3.61 -10.79 25.18
C LEU A 157 -4.35 -10.87 26.52
N LEU A 158 -5.38 -10.04 26.73
CA LEU A 158 -6.22 -10.06 27.94
C LEU A 158 -6.99 -11.37 28.10
N ASN A 159 -7.46 -11.95 26.99
CA ASN A 159 -8.20 -13.21 26.98
C ASN A 159 -7.31 -14.46 27.07
N GLY A 160 -5.99 -14.29 27.25
CA GLY A 160 -5.03 -15.39 27.35
C GLY A 160 -4.84 -16.19 26.06
N THR A 161 -5.21 -15.63 24.90
CA THR A 161 -5.01 -16.24 23.59
C THR A 161 -3.80 -15.61 22.88
N PRO A 162 -2.58 -16.13 23.09
CA PRO A 162 -1.35 -15.45 22.66
C PRO A 162 -1.04 -15.53 21.16
N ASP A 163 -1.91 -16.12 20.34
CA ASP A 163 -1.71 -16.16 18.88
C ASP A 163 -2.05 -14.80 18.24
N VAL A 164 -1.08 -13.90 18.32
CA VAL A 164 -1.14 -12.53 17.79
C VAL A 164 -0.29 -12.33 16.54
N ILE A 165 0.29 -13.42 16.00
CA ILE A 165 1.27 -13.29 14.91
C ILE A 165 0.66 -12.75 13.61
N ASP A 166 -0.58 -13.16 13.29
CA ASP A 166 -1.25 -12.67 12.08
C ASP A 166 -1.68 -11.21 12.23
N LEU A 167 -2.17 -10.80 13.41
CA LEU A 167 -2.46 -9.39 13.70
C LEU A 167 -1.19 -8.54 13.70
N THR A 168 -0.07 -9.05 14.24
CA THR A 168 1.22 -8.37 14.18
C THR A 168 1.68 -8.19 12.72
N ASN A 169 1.56 -9.22 11.88
CA ASN A 169 1.86 -9.11 10.46
C ASN A 169 0.98 -8.06 9.77
N GLN A 170 -0.31 -8.05 10.10
CA GLN A 170 -1.26 -7.08 9.57
C GLN A 170 -0.94 -5.66 10.03
N PHE A 171 -0.63 -5.46 11.30
CA PHE A 171 -0.19 -4.16 11.84
C PHE A 171 0.99 -3.60 11.04
N TYR A 172 2.07 -4.35 10.90
CA TYR A 172 3.24 -3.90 10.15
C TYR A 172 3.00 -3.79 8.63
N SER A 173 2.02 -4.50 8.10
CA SER A 173 1.61 -4.32 6.69
C SER A 173 0.82 -3.03 6.48
N VAL A 174 0.07 -2.58 7.50
CA VAL A 174 -0.71 -1.33 7.50
C VAL A 174 0.18 -0.14 7.85
N ILE A 175 1.10 -0.30 8.81
CA ILE A 175 2.03 0.74 9.26
C ILE A 175 3.44 0.38 8.79
N PRO A 176 3.88 0.91 7.63
CA PRO A 176 5.17 0.55 7.06
C PRO A 176 6.36 1.00 7.92
N VAL A 177 7.24 0.06 8.22
CA VAL A 177 8.49 0.32 8.95
C VAL A 177 9.66 -0.32 8.22
N VAL A 178 10.85 0.24 8.40
CA VAL A 178 12.10 -0.43 8.04
C VAL A 178 12.56 -1.23 9.25
N PHE A 179 12.72 -2.53 9.07
CA PHE A 179 13.34 -3.36 10.10
C PHE A 179 14.86 -3.29 9.96
N GLU A 180 15.55 -2.95 11.04
CA GLU A 180 17.00 -2.74 11.04
C GLU A 180 17.78 -4.00 10.67
N ASN A 181 17.26 -5.18 11.05
CA ASN A 181 17.89 -6.48 10.85
C ASN A 181 16.89 -7.51 10.30
N LEU A 182 17.21 -8.79 10.45
CA LEU A 182 16.25 -9.86 10.25
C LEU A 182 15.04 -9.64 11.16
N ILE A 183 13.86 -9.79 10.57
CA ILE A 183 12.61 -9.71 11.32
C ILE A 183 12.56 -10.95 12.20
N ASP A 184 12.63 -10.75 13.50
CA ASP A 184 12.64 -11.79 14.50
C ASP A 184 11.53 -11.57 15.55
N ARG A 185 11.53 -12.39 16.60
CA ARG A 185 10.53 -12.34 17.67
C ARG A 185 10.47 -11.01 18.42
N ARG A 186 11.48 -10.15 18.34
CA ARG A 186 11.47 -8.80 18.96
C ARG A 186 10.36 -7.92 18.39
N TYR A 187 10.00 -8.13 17.12
CA TYR A 187 8.94 -7.40 16.45
C TYR A 187 7.53 -7.99 16.67
N LEU A 188 7.44 -9.20 17.27
CA LEU A 188 6.15 -9.78 17.61
C LEU A 188 5.50 -8.98 18.75
N LEU A 189 4.26 -8.54 18.56
CA LEU A 189 3.47 -7.77 19.54
C LEU A 189 2.77 -8.72 20.51
N ASP A 190 3.57 -9.52 21.24
CA ASP A 190 3.15 -10.60 22.12
C ASP A 190 3.10 -10.20 23.61
N THR A 191 3.36 -8.93 23.94
CA THR A 191 3.26 -8.40 25.29
C THR A 191 2.50 -7.08 25.31
N TRP A 192 1.82 -6.81 26.43
CA TRP A 192 1.10 -5.56 26.67
C TRP A 192 2.00 -4.31 26.47
N GLU A 193 3.20 -4.35 27.01
CA GLU A 193 4.18 -3.26 26.91
C GLU A 193 4.50 -2.90 25.45
N LYS A 194 4.75 -3.92 24.60
CA LYS A 194 5.03 -3.69 23.16
C LYS A 194 3.85 -3.07 22.44
N VAL A 195 2.65 -3.53 22.74
CA VAL A 195 1.42 -3.00 22.12
C VAL A 195 1.19 -1.55 22.56
N GLN A 196 1.31 -1.27 23.87
CA GLN A 196 1.14 0.07 24.42
C GLN A 196 2.16 1.05 23.80
N THR A 197 3.44 0.67 23.75
CA THR A 197 4.48 1.48 23.11
C THR A 197 4.13 1.84 21.65
N LYS A 198 3.53 0.91 20.90
CA LYS A 198 3.11 1.20 19.52
C LYS A 198 1.86 2.07 19.47
N LYS A 199 0.93 1.91 20.40
CA LYS A 199 -0.25 2.78 20.51
C LYS A 199 0.14 4.22 20.84
N ASP A 200 0.96 4.41 21.85
CA ASP A 200 1.43 5.73 22.27
C ASP A 200 2.14 6.43 21.11
N TRP A 201 3.02 5.71 20.42
CA TRP A 201 3.68 6.22 19.23
C TRP A 201 2.70 6.65 18.12
N LEU A 202 1.63 5.89 17.84
CA LEU A 202 0.62 6.29 16.86
C LEU A 202 -0.25 7.44 17.33
N LEU A 203 -0.58 7.50 18.63
CA LEU A 203 -1.41 8.56 19.20
C LEU A 203 -0.69 9.91 19.25
N GLU A 204 0.61 9.93 19.57
CA GLU A 204 1.45 11.13 19.49
C GLU A 204 1.47 11.75 18.07
N MET A 205 1.12 10.97 17.08
CA MET A 205 1.12 11.38 15.68
C MET A 205 -0.23 11.89 15.18
N ILE A 206 -1.29 11.69 15.95
CA ILE A 206 -2.65 12.18 15.68
C ILE A 206 -2.94 13.48 16.44
N THR A 207 -2.17 13.76 17.50
CA THR A 207 -2.29 14.98 18.32
C THR A 207 -1.41 16.10 17.78
#